data_0039fe753a803b3f9fa7c90b5d3c2c20
#
_entry.id   0039fe753a803b3f9fa7c90b5d3c2c20
#
_cell.length_a   1.000
_cell.length_b   1.000
_cell.length_c   1.000
_cell.angle_alpha   90.00
_cell.angle_beta   90.00
_cell.angle_gamma   90.00
#
_symmetry.space_group_name_H-M   'P 1'
#
loop_
_entity.id
_entity.type
_entity.pdbx_description
1 polymer ?
#
loop_
_entity_poly.entity_id
_entity_poly.type
_entity_poly.pdbx_seq_one_letter_code
_entity_poly.pdbx_strand_id
1 'polypeptide(L)'
;MLNIESNSSVDNKDEEMVNLPSDALRISPDSLTVDGGQRYYLNDNLFTGFSCQYEGDLMIFEIQFQNGLKNGVSRFWHNNGQPKSMLTFKNGAVSGKYKLWDEEGGLVEEGTH
;
A
#
# COMPACT_ATOMS: atom_id res chain seq x y z
N MET A 1 14.56 12.03 -24.77
CA MET A 1 14.22 11.95 -24.66
C MET A 1 13.67 11.84 -24.36
N LEU A 2 13.66 11.48 -24.16
CA LEU A 2 13.06 11.37 -23.72
C LEU A 2 12.30 11.27 -23.31
N ASN A 3 12.21 11.01 -23.22
CA ASN A 3 11.40 10.96 -22.81
C ASN A 3 10.84 11.00 -22.33
N ILE A 4 10.88 10.90 -22.24
CA ILE A 4 10.26 10.97 -21.80
C ILE A 4 9.51 11.20 -21.42
N GLU A 5 9.66 11.21 -21.49
CA GLU A 5 8.94 11.44 -21.27
C GLU A 5 8.05 11.57 -21.06
N SER A 6 8.05 11.40 -21.11
CA SER A 6 7.17 11.44 -21.07
C SER A 6 6.47 11.39 -20.66
N ASN A 7 6.56 11.08 -20.49
CA ASN A 7 5.87 10.96 -20.18
C ASN A 7 5.28 11.24 -19.58
N SER A 8 5.36 11.28 -19.28
CA SER A 8 4.84 11.50 -18.73
C SER A 8 4.13 12.03 -18.37
N SER A 9 4.17 12.40 -18.36
CA SER A 9 3.39 12.91 -17.99
C SER A 9 2.36 12.96 -17.95
N VAL A 10 2.19 12.57 -18.12
CA VAL A 10 1.23 12.51 -18.29
C VAL A 10 0.35 12.26 -17.63
N ASP A 11 0.39 11.83 -17.31
CA ASP A 11 -0.39 11.47 -16.77
C ASP A 11 -0.78 11.67 -15.79
N ASN A 12 -0.73 11.93 -15.54
CA ASN A 12 -0.91 12.54 -14.59
C ASN A 12 -1.92 12.53 -13.55
N LYS A 13 -3.00 12.23 -13.63
CA LYS A 13 -3.92 12.10 -12.62
C LYS A 13 -3.65 10.93 -11.81
N ASP A 14 -2.92 10.08 -12.37
CA ASP A 14 -2.43 8.93 -11.63
C ASP A 14 -1.39 9.31 -10.64
N GLU A 15 -0.99 10.53 -10.65
CA GLU A 15 0.00 10.97 -9.72
C GLU A 15 -0.41 10.87 -8.31
N GLU A 16 -1.72 10.82 -8.07
CA GLU A 16 -2.18 10.68 -6.73
C GLU A 16 -1.89 9.32 -6.17
N MET A 17 -1.57 8.38 -7.06
CA MET A 17 -1.19 7.04 -6.67
C MET A 17 0.31 6.91 -6.75
N VAL A 18 0.99 7.64 -5.91
CA VAL A 18 2.45 7.67 -5.94
C VAL A 18 3.00 6.29 -5.61
N ASN A 19 3.88 5.79 -6.48
CA ASN A 19 4.60 4.57 -6.22
C ASN A 19 5.88 4.93 -5.53
N LEU A 20 6.07 4.43 -4.32
CA LEU A 20 7.27 4.69 -3.56
C LEU A 20 8.44 3.90 -4.16
N PRO A 21 9.66 4.44 -4.06
CA PRO A 21 10.84 3.71 -4.53
C PRO A 21 11.05 2.44 -3.72
N SER A 22 11.78 1.50 -4.28
CA SER A 22 12.00 0.22 -3.63
C SER A 22 12.79 0.37 -2.33
N ASP A 23 13.52 1.45 -2.16
CA ASP A 23 14.28 1.70 -0.94
C ASP A 23 13.53 2.59 0.04
N ALA A 24 12.22 2.78 -0.16
CA ALA A 24 11.41 3.52 0.79
C ALA A 24 11.44 2.82 2.15
N LEU A 25 11.26 3.60 3.19
CA LEU A 25 11.32 3.09 4.55
C LEU A 25 10.27 2.02 4.78
N ARG A 26 10.68 0.90 5.38
CA ARG A 26 9.80 -0.21 5.72
C ARG A 26 9.91 -0.44 7.21
N ILE A 27 8.78 -0.38 7.91
CA ILE A 27 8.77 -0.47 9.37
C ILE A 27 7.66 -1.39 9.84
N SER A 28 7.77 -1.82 11.10
CA SER A 28 6.72 -2.57 11.76
C SER A 28 5.55 -1.63 12.09
N PRO A 29 4.30 -2.13 12.00
CA PRO A 29 3.16 -1.31 12.38
C PRO A 29 3.21 -0.86 13.84
N ASP A 30 3.93 -1.60 14.69
CA ASP A 30 4.05 -1.23 16.10
C ASP A 30 4.82 0.06 16.30
N SER A 31 5.58 0.49 15.31
CA SER A 31 6.36 1.73 15.39
C SER A 31 5.55 2.97 15.10
N LEU A 32 4.32 2.80 14.64
CA LEU A 32 3.47 3.91 14.23
C LEU A 32 2.48 4.28 15.31
N THR A 33 2.17 5.56 15.40
CA THR A 33 1.05 6.04 16.21
C THR A 33 0.02 6.65 15.28
N VAL A 34 -1.23 6.67 15.73
CA VAL A 34 -2.32 7.18 14.91
C VAL A 34 -3.11 8.19 15.74
N ASP A 35 -3.50 9.29 15.10
CA ASP A 35 -4.28 10.32 15.77
C ASP A 35 -5.77 10.12 15.50
N GLY A 36 -6.60 10.99 16.04
CA GLY A 36 -8.04 10.90 15.89
C GLY A 36 -8.53 11.14 14.47
N GLY A 37 -7.68 11.71 13.62
CA GLY A 37 -8.00 11.92 12.21
C GLY A 37 -7.52 10.80 11.32
N GLN A 38 -7.06 9.69 11.92
CA GLN A 38 -6.57 8.51 11.21
C GLN A 38 -5.29 8.76 10.43
N ARG A 39 -4.50 9.74 10.85
CA ARG A 39 -3.18 9.95 10.28
C ARG A 39 -2.16 9.22 11.10
N TYR A 40 -1.18 8.63 10.43
CA TYR A 40 -0.15 7.80 11.05
C TYR A 40 1.16 8.57 11.12
N TYR A 41 1.86 8.38 12.23
CA TYR A 41 3.09 9.12 12.52
C TYR A 41 4.20 8.15 12.91
N LEU A 42 5.41 8.48 12.49
CA LEU A 42 6.62 7.82 12.97
C LEU A 42 7.44 8.88 13.66
N ASN A 43 7.67 8.69 14.98
CA ASN A 43 8.44 9.65 15.77
C ASN A 43 7.92 11.07 15.61
N ASP A 44 6.60 11.24 15.71
CA ASP A 44 5.92 12.53 15.67
C ASP A 44 5.90 13.19 14.30
N ASN A 45 6.36 12.50 13.26
CA ASN A 45 6.29 13.01 11.89
C ASN A 45 5.32 12.17 11.07
N LEU A 46 4.60 12.83 10.19
CA LEU A 46 3.70 12.10 9.28
C LEU A 46 4.50 11.06 8.52
N PHE A 47 3.97 9.84 8.46
CA PHE A 47 4.70 8.71 7.91
C PHE A 47 4.47 8.57 6.41
N THR A 48 5.57 8.41 5.68
CA THR A 48 5.57 8.01 4.27
C THR A 48 6.47 6.81 4.15
N GLY A 49 5.95 5.71 3.62
CA GLY A 49 6.70 4.47 3.51
C GLY A 49 5.77 3.28 3.53
N PHE A 50 6.32 2.14 3.91
CA PHE A 50 5.56 0.89 4.01
C PHE A 50 5.51 0.41 5.45
N SER A 51 4.33 -0.01 5.88
CA SER A 51 4.18 -0.72 7.15
C SER A 51 4.05 -2.19 6.79
N CYS A 52 4.94 -3.01 7.33
CA CYS A 52 5.04 -4.42 6.95
C CYS A 52 5.00 -5.29 8.20
N GLN A 53 4.22 -6.37 8.12
CA GLN A 53 4.12 -7.34 9.21
C GLN A 53 4.64 -8.67 8.70
N TYR A 54 5.48 -9.32 9.50
CA TYR A 54 6.06 -10.63 9.17
C TYR A 54 5.73 -11.63 10.26
N GLU A 55 5.57 -12.89 9.85
CA GLU A 55 5.55 -14.03 10.75
C GLU A 55 6.72 -14.92 10.34
N GLY A 56 7.80 -14.86 11.11
CA GLY A 56 9.04 -15.48 10.65
C GLY A 56 9.50 -14.78 9.39
N ASP A 57 9.70 -15.53 8.33
CA ASP A 57 10.14 -14.97 7.06
C ASP A 57 8.99 -14.65 6.12
N LEU A 58 7.75 -14.91 6.53
CA LEU A 58 6.61 -14.68 5.68
C LEU A 58 6.03 -13.30 5.91
N MET A 59 5.88 -12.53 4.83
CA MET A 59 5.20 -11.24 4.92
C MET A 59 3.71 -11.48 5.00
N ILE A 60 3.06 -10.88 5.99
CA ILE A 60 1.63 -11.01 6.20
C ILE A 60 0.89 -9.85 5.56
N PHE A 61 1.43 -8.64 5.67
CA PHE A 61 0.86 -7.52 4.93
C PHE A 61 1.91 -6.45 4.66
N GLU A 62 1.59 -5.65 3.66
CA GLU A 62 2.41 -4.51 3.27
C GLU A 62 1.44 -3.38 2.92
N ILE A 63 1.47 -2.30 3.69
CA ILE A 63 0.57 -1.17 3.51
C ILE A 63 1.39 0.06 3.21
N GLN A 64 1.04 0.74 2.13
CA GLN A 64 1.75 1.93 1.68
C GLN A 64 1.11 3.18 2.26
N PHE A 65 1.95 4.10 2.74
CA PHE A 65 1.50 5.37 3.33
C PHE A 65 2.16 6.54 2.62
N GLN A 66 1.41 7.63 2.55
CA GLN A 66 1.89 8.90 2.03
C GLN A 66 1.39 9.99 2.95
N ASN A 67 2.31 10.72 3.59
CA ASN A 67 1.96 11.83 4.50
C ASN A 67 0.94 11.42 5.55
N GLY A 68 1.14 10.24 6.11
CA GLY A 68 0.32 9.75 7.21
C GLY A 68 -0.95 9.05 6.82
N LEU A 69 -1.30 9.02 5.54
CA LEU A 69 -2.53 8.37 5.08
C LEU A 69 -2.19 7.18 4.21
N LYS A 70 -3.02 6.13 4.30
CA LYS A 70 -2.86 5.00 3.39
C LYS A 70 -3.05 5.49 1.98
N ASN A 71 -2.12 5.15 1.10
CA ASN A 71 -2.17 5.63 -0.26
C ASN A 71 -1.38 4.68 -1.13
N GLY A 72 -1.99 4.21 -2.23
CA GLY A 72 -1.37 3.22 -3.08
C GLY A 72 -1.89 1.84 -2.79
N VAL A 73 -1.18 0.83 -3.26
CA VAL A 73 -1.62 -0.56 -3.16
C VAL A 73 -1.17 -1.16 -1.84
N SER A 74 -2.10 -1.80 -1.14
CA SER A 74 -1.82 -2.59 0.05
C SER A 74 -2.05 -4.05 -0.28
N ARG A 75 -1.16 -4.91 0.22
CA ARG A 75 -1.19 -6.34 -0.06
C ARG A 75 -1.22 -7.12 1.23
N PHE A 76 -2.00 -8.19 1.21
CA PHE A 76 -2.15 -9.09 2.36
C PHE A 76 -1.97 -10.51 1.86
N TRP A 77 -1.40 -11.37 2.71
CA TRP A 77 -1.11 -12.76 2.34
C TRP A 77 -1.72 -13.70 3.37
N HIS A 78 -2.13 -14.88 2.90
CA HIS A 78 -2.51 -15.98 3.78
C HIS A 78 -1.27 -16.54 4.46
N ASN A 79 -1.48 -17.28 5.55
CA ASN A 79 -0.36 -17.86 6.29
C ASN A 79 0.43 -18.88 5.47
N ASN A 80 -0.13 -19.37 4.39
CA ASN A 80 0.58 -20.31 3.51
C ASN A 80 1.39 -19.61 2.42
N GLY A 81 1.48 -18.27 2.48
CA GLY A 81 2.26 -17.50 1.51
C GLY A 81 1.53 -17.09 0.26
N GLN A 82 0.30 -17.60 0.06
CA GLN A 82 -0.48 -17.23 -1.09
C GLN A 82 -1.11 -15.84 -0.90
N PRO A 83 -1.29 -15.08 -1.97
CA PRO A 83 -1.97 -13.80 -1.86
C PRO A 83 -3.37 -13.95 -1.28
N LYS A 84 -3.75 -13.02 -0.41
CA LYS A 84 -5.07 -13.00 0.19
C LYS A 84 -5.90 -11.86 -0.37
N SER A 85 -5.35 -10.65 -0.39
CA SER A 85 -6.08 -9.52 -0.91
C SER A 85 -5.12 -8.42 -1.38
N MET A 86 -5.64 -7.61 -2.29
CA MET A 86 -4.97 -6.42 -2.76
C MET A 86 -6.01 -5.32 -2.74
N LEU A 87 -5.70 -4.23 -2.06
CA LEU A 87 -6.60 -3.09 -1.95
C LEU A 87 -5.84 -1.85 -2.38
N THR A 88 -6.53 -0.96 -3.07
CA THR A 88 -5.96 0.32 -3.45
C THR A 88 -6.56 1.40 -2.57
N PHE A 89 -5.69 2.24 -2.01
CA PHE A 89 -6.11 3.34 -1.14
C PHE A 89 -5.73 4.67 -1.77
N LYS A 90 -6.55 5.67 -1.49
CA LYS A 90 -6.27 7.03 -1.89
C LYS A 90 -6.65 7.92 -0.73
N ASN A 91 -5.66 8.60 -0.16
CA ASN A 91 -5.86 9.54 0.95
C ASN A 91 -6.65 8.91 2.10
N GLY A 92 -6.31 7.67 2.44
CA GLY A 92 -6.88 7.00 3.58
C GLY A 92 -8.08 6.14 3.31
N ALA A 93 -8.70 6.25 2.15
CA ALA A 93 -9.92 5.51 1.83
C ALA A 93 -9.67 4.51 0.72
N VAL A 94 -10.41 3.40 0.75
CA VAL A 94 -10.32 2.41 -0.31
C VAL A 94 -10.88 3.05 -1.59
N SER A 95 -10.07 3.01 -2.66
CA SER A 95 -10.43 3.64 -3.91
C SER A 95 -9.60 3.01 -5.01
N GLY A 96 -10.23 2.49 -6.04
CA GLY A 96 -9.52 1.86 -7.13
C GLY A 96 -9.70 0.37 -7.13
N LYS A 97 -8.80 -0.34 -7.76
CA LYS A 97 -8.94 -1.77 -7.98
C LYS A 97 -8.69 -2.57 -6.72
N TYR A 98 -9.39 -3.68 -6.59
CA TYR A 98 -9.16 -4.61 -5.50
C TYR A 98 -9.32 -6.04 -6.02
N LYS A 99 -8.66 -6.97 -5.33
CA LYS A 99 -8.75 -8.41 -5.63
C LYS A 99 -8.71 -9.20 -4.34
N LEU A 100 -9.44 -10.30 -4.29
CA LEU A 100 -9.47 -11.21 -3.16
C LEU A 100 -9.24 -12.62 -3.68
N TRP A 101 -8.41 -13.39 -2.97
CA TRP A 101 -8.09 -14.78 -3.35
C TRP A 101 -8.32 -15.71 -2.17
N ASP A 102 -8.63 -16.96 -2.46
CA ASP A 102 -8.73 -17.98 -1.43
C ASP A 102 -7.34 -18.57 -1.13
N GLU A 103 -7.30 -19.52 -0.20
CA GLU A 103 -6.03 -20.08 0.25
C GLU A 103 -5.35 -20.97 -0.78
N GLU A 104 -6.07 -21.41 -1.78
CA GLU A 104 -5.52 -22.21 -2.87
C GLU A 104 -5.05 -21.36 -4.04
N GLY A 105 -5.19 -20.03 -3.93
CA GLY A 105 -4.75 -19.13 -4.98
C GLY A 105 -5.83 -18.80 -6.00
N GLY A 106 -7.06 -19.26 -5.77
CA GLY A 106 -8.16 -18.95 -6.69
C GLY A 106 -8.70 -17.57 -6.46
N LEU A 107 -8.94 -16.84 -7.55
CA LEU A 107 -9.51 -15.49 -7.46
C LEU A 107 -10.97 -15.60 -7.06
N VAL A 108 -11.33 -14.95 -5.94
CA VAL A 108 -12.69 -15.02 -5.42
C VAL A 108 -13.50 -13.82 -5.88
N GLU A 109 -12.86 -12.66 -5.90
CA GLU A 109 -13.57 -11.43 -6.24
C GLU A 109 -12.59 -10.40 -6.74
N GLU A 110 -13.01 -9.58 -7.69
CA GLU A 110 -12.24 -8.39 -8.08
C GLU A 110 -13.20 -7.33 -8.52
N GLY A 111 -12.75 -6.09 -8.45
CA GLY A 111 -13.60 -4.98 -8.82
C GLY A 111 -12.86 -3.68 -8.66
N THR A 112 -13.63 -2.60 -8.65
CA THR A 112 -13.12 -1.24 -8.51
C THR A 112 -14.05 -0.47 -7.60
N HIS A 113 -13.44 0.24 -6.66
CA HIS A 113 -14.20 1.13 -5.76
C HIS A 113 -14.21 2.54 -6.29
#